data_1b8796bb844df89fef4ea48d321b5164
#
_entry.id   1b8796bb844df89fef4ea48d321b5164
#
_cell.length_a   1.000
_cell.length_b   1.000
_cell.length_c   1.000
_cell.angle_alpha   90.00
_cell.angle_beta   90.00
_cell.angle_gamma   90.00
#
_symmetry.space_group_name_H-M   'P 1'
#
loop_
_entity.id
_entity.type
_entity.pdbx_description
1 polymer ?
#
loop_
_entity_poly.entity_id
_entity_poly.type
_entity_poly.pdbx_seq_one_letter_code
_entity_poly.pdbx_strand_id
1 'polypeptide(L)'
;MRIVLNGARGKVGSVLGPALEAAGHTLVERLGEADAMVDFTRPDSVVANVEAAIAAGVPSVVGTSGADLGDVDEQARAAGAAVFYAPNFALGAVLMMRFATEAAAHFPRAEIVELHHESKVDAPSGTAKATAAAMGDGPAIHSVRLPGLVAHQEVLLGGPGELLTIRHDTLSREAFVPGVLLALERLPSLPAGLTVGLDPLL
;
A
#
# COMPACT_ATOMS: atom_id res chain seq x y z
N MET A 1 4.43 -14.79 14.56
CA MET A 1 5.14 -13.59 15.04
C MET A 1 4.28 -12.90 16.09
N ARG A 2 4.91 -12.24 17.06
CA ARG A 2 4.25 -11.29 17.97
C ARG A 2 4.28 -9.92 17.29
N ILE A 3 3.11 -9.29 17.14
CA ILE A 3 2.96 -8.07 16.32
C ILE A 3 2.34 -6.95 17.15
N VAL A 4 2.97 -5.77 17.13
CA VAL A 4 2.31 -4.53 17.56
C VAL A 4 1.53 -3.99 16.37
N LEU A 5 0.21 -3.85 16.51
CA LEU A 5 -0.66 -3.27 15.50
C LEU A 5 -1.08 -1.85 15.91
N ASN A 6 -0.37 -0.85 15.41
CA ASN A 6 -0.75 0.55 15.55
C ASN A 6 -1.94 0.89 14.66
N GLY A 7 -2.93 1.57 15.22
CA GLY A 7 -4.16 1.87 14.49
C GLY A 7 -5.19 0.73 14.49
N ALA A 8 -5.10 -0.24 15.42
CA ALA A 8 -5.99 -1.40 15.53
C ALA A 8 -7.49 -1.05 15.54
N ARG A 9 -7.87 0.11 16.10
CA ARG A 9 -9.27 0.60 16.13
C ARG A 9 -9.68 1.42 14.90
N GLY A 10 -8.76 1.62 13.96
CA GLY A 10 -9.00 2.35 12.71
C GLY A 10 -9.73 1.50 11.67
N LYS A 11 -10.09 2.13 10.53
CA LYS A 11 -10.85 1.49 9.44
C LYS A 11 -10.13 0.27 8.83
N VAL A 12 -8.82 0.27 8.77
CA VAL A 12 -8.01 -0.85 8.26
C VAL A 12 -7.59 -1.77 9.41
N GLY A 13 -7.11 -1.20 10.52
CA GLY A 13 -6.64 -1.98 11.65
C GLY A 13 -7.68 -2.92 12.27
N SER A 14 -8.96 -2.49 12.29
CA SER A 14 -10.06 -3.34 12.78
C SER A 14 -10.32 -4.60 11.94
N VAL A 15 -9.89 -4.59 10.67
CA VAL A 15 -9.93 -5.76 9.78
C VAL A 15 -8.63 -6.55 9.89
N LEU A 16 -7.49 -5.86 10.02
CA LEU A 16 -6.19 -6.52 10.11
C LEU A 16 -6.01 -7.30 11.41
N GLY A 17 -6.46 -6.79 12.55
CA GLY A 17 -6.29 -7.46 13.83
C GLY A 17 -6.76 -8.91 13.81
N PRO A 18 -8.06 -9.18 13.59
CA PRO A 18 -8.57 -10.55 13.50
C PRO A 18 -7.91 -11.39 12.39
N ALA A 19 -7.54 -10.78 11.26
CA ALA A 19 -6.90 -11.47 10.14
C ALA A 19 -5.47 -11.93 10.49
N LEU A 20 -4.69 -11.10 11.21
CA LEU A 20 -3.36 -11.45 11.70
C LEU A 20 -3.43 -12.61 12.72
N GLU A 21 -4.40 -12.57 13.63
CA GLU A 21 -4.61 -13.67 14.59
C GLU A 21 -5.02 -14.97 13.87
N ALA A 22 -5.93 -14.90 12.89
CA ALA A 22 -6.32 -16.05 12.08
C ALA A 22 -5.16 -16.63 11.26
N ALA A 23 -4.19 -15.80 10.88
CA ALA A 23 -2.94 -16.23 10.22
C ALA A 23 -1.88 -16.79 11.21
N GLY A 24 -2.21 -16.92 12.50
CA GLY A 24 -1.34 -17.51 13.51
C GLY A 24 -0.34 -16.52 14.14
N HIS A 25 -0.55 -15.22 13.99
CA HIS A 25 0.21 -14.20 14.70
C HIS A 25 -0.44 -13.89 16.06
N THR A 26 0.33 -13.31 16.98
CA THR A 26 -0.16 -12.86 18.29
C THR A 26 -0.02 -11.35 18.38
N LEU A 27 -1.11 -10.65 18.71
CA LEU A 27 -1.05 -9.20 18.93
C LEU A 27 -0.51 -8.93 20.34
N VAL A 28 0.43 -7.99 20.42
CA VAL A 28 1.04 -7.50 21.67
C VAL A 28 0.96 -5.98 21.74
N GLU A 29 1.05 -5.41 22.93
CA GLU A 29 0.89 -3.97 23.12
C GLU A 29 2.21 -3.20 23.08
N ARG A 30 3.33 -3.86 23.40
CA ARG A 30 4.63 -3.20 23.58
C ARG A 30 5.65 -3.65 22.54
N LEU A 31 6.39 -2.70 21.98
CA LEU A 31 7.47 -2.97 21.01
C LEU A 31 8.53 -3.93 21.57
N GLY A 32 8.90 -3.82 22.86
CA GLY A 32 9.88 -4.73 23.47
C GLY A 32 9.46 -6.21 23.56
N GLU A 33 8.21 -6.51 23.23
CA GLU A 33 7.67 -7.89 23.18
C GLU A 33 7.42 -8.35 21.73
N ALA A 34 7.58 -7.44 20.76
CA ALA A 34 7.18 -7.66 19.37
C ALA A 34 8.32 -8.21 18.52
N ASP A 35 7.96 -9.04 17.55
CA ASP A 35 8.84 -9.49 16.47
C ASP A 35 8.71 -8.58 15.23
N ALA A 36 7.58 -7.84 15.11
CA ALA A 36 7.32 -6.85 14.07
C ALA A 36 6.29 -5.81 14.53
N MET A 37 6.33 -4.63 13.91
CA MET A 37 5.28 -3.61 14.01
C MET A 37 4.53 -3.48 12.69
N VAL A 38 3.20 -3.33 12.76
CA VAL A 38 2.34 -2.98 11.63
C VAL A 38 1.67 -1.65 11.95
N ASP A 39 1.81 -0.65 11.06
CA ASP A 39 1.24 0.69 11.27
C ASP A 39 0.22 1.07 10.20
N PHE A 40 -1.01 1.31 10.64
CA PHE A 40 -2.11 1.88 9.85
C PHE A 40 -2.78 3.01 10.64
N THR A 41 -1.99 3.99 11.04
CA THR A 41 -2.44 5.14 11.84
C THR A 41 -2.77 6.36 10.96
N ARG A 42 -2.12 7.48 11.20
CA ARG A 42 -2.28 8.76 10.50
C ARG A 42 -0.92 9.37 10.19
N PRO A 43 -0.85 10.28 9.20
CA PRO A 43 0.40 10.94 8.80
C PRO A 43 1.14 11.66 9.94
N ASP A 44 0.39 12.19 10.91
CA ASP A 44 0.93 12.92 12.07
C ASP A 44 1.52 12.01 13.16
N SER A 45 1.33 10.71 13.07
CA SER A 45 1.71 9.75 14.11
C SER A 45 2.71 8.69 13.61
N VAL A 46 2.67 8.35 12.33
CA VAL A 46 3.41 7.22 11.77
C VAL A 46 4.92 7.37 11.89
N VAL A 47 5.47 8.57 11.70
CA VAL A 47 6.92 8.81 11.78
C VAL A 47 7.43 8.46 13.17
N ALA A 48 6.81 8.99 14.22
CA ALA A 48 7.19 8.70 15.61
C ALA A 48 7.04 7.21 15.95
N ASN A 49 6.03 6.52 15.43
CA ASN A 49 5.85 5.08 15.62
C ASN A 49 6.98 4.28 14.97
N VAL A 50 7.38 4.65 13.76
CA VAL A 50 8.48 3.99 13.02
C VAL A 50 9.82 4.25 13.71
N GLU A 51 10.10 5.47 14.14
CA GLU A 51 11.31 5.82 14.90
C GLU A 51 11.40 5.02 16.21
N ALA A 52 10.29 4.88 16.94
CA ALA A 52 10.23 4.07 18.14
C ALA A 52 10.51 2.58 17.86
N ALA A 53 9.99 2.04 16.74
CA ALA A 53 10.26 0.66 16.33
C ALA A 53 11.74 0.46 15.95
N ILE A 54 12.32 1.40 15.17
CA ILE A 54 13.75 1.40 14.83
C ILE A 54 14.62 1.40 16.09
N ALA A 55 14.31 2.28 17.05
CA ALA A 55 15.04 2.38 18.31
C ALA A 55 14.94 1.09 19.16
N ALA A 56 13.83 0.36 19.03
CA ALA A 56 13.62 -0.93 19.69
C ALA A 56 14.20 -2.13 18.89
N GLY A 57 14.77 -1.91 17.72
CA GLY A 57 15.26 -2.96 16.82
C GLY A 57 14.12 -3.81 16.21
N VAL A 58 12.90 -3.28 16.13
CA VAL A 58 11.71 -3.99 15.64
C VAL A 58 11.45 -3.62 14.20
N PRO A 59 11.50 -4.58 13.24
CA PRO A 59 11.19 -4.32 11.85
C PRO A 59 9.72 -3.96 11.67
N SER A 60 9.40 -3.16 10.62
CA SER A 60 8.10 -2.52 10.51
C SER A 60 7.47 -2.67 9.12
N VAL A 61 6.15 -2.87 9.09
CA VAL A 61 5.29 -2.79 7.91
C VAL A 61 4.38 -1.57 8.05
N VAL A 62 4.51 -0.61 7.14
CA VAL A 62 3.84 0.69 7.22
C VAL A 62 2.88 0.86 6.05
N GLY A 63 1.59 1.05 6.36
CA GLY A 63 0.53 1.32 5.39
C GLY A 63 -0.09 2.73 5.53
N THR A 64 0.39 3.53 6.48
CA THR A 64 -0.07 4.90 6.65
C THR A 64 0.52 5.78 5.57
N SER A 65 -0.31 6.27 4.66
CA SER A 65 0.09 7.14 3.55
C SER A 65 0.02 8.61 3.90
N GLY A 66 0.74 9.47 3.16
CA GLY A 66 0.70 10.92 3.28
C GLY A 66 1.67 11.51 4.31
N ALA A 67 2.50 10.70 4.96
CA ALA A 67 3.64 11.18 5.75
C ALA A 67 4.92 11.24 4.90
N ASP A 68 5.80 12.14 5.25
CA ASP A 68 7.16 12.15 4.74
C ASP A 68 8.02 11.20 5.58
N LEU A 69 8.54 10.16 4.95
CA LEU A 69 9.41 9.16 5.54
C LEU A 69 10.88 9.36 5.13
N GLY A 70 11.26 10.59 4.68
CA GLY A 70 12.58 10.87 4.10
C GLY A 70 13.77 10.43 4.95
N ASP A 71 13.76 10.73 6.25
CA ASP A 71 14.88 10.41 7.15
C ASP A 71 14.84 8.95 7.68
N VAL A 72 13.74 8.24 7.47
CA VAL A 72 13.55 6.86 7.98
C VAL A 72 14.55 5.89 7.36
N ASP A 73 14.91 6.04 6.09
CA ASP A 73 15.86 5.14 5.41
C ASP A 73 17.25 5.18 6.08
N GLU A 74 17.78 6.36 6.33
CA GLU A 74 19.09 6.55 6.97
C GLU A 74 19.09 6.02 8.41
N GLN A 75 18.08 6.37 9.20
CA GLN A 75 17.93 5.90 10.58
C GLN A 75 17.82 4.37 10.65
N ALA A 76 16.99 3.76 9.77
CA ALA A 76 16.79 2.33 9.72
C ALA A 76 18.07 1.58 9.31
N ARG A 77 18.83 2.10 8.32
CA ARG A 77 20.15 1.55 7.94
C ARG A 77 21.14 1.61 9.09
N ALA A 78 21.22 2.75 9.77
CA ALA A 78 22.13 2.93 10.90
C ALA A 78 21.83 1.99 12.06
N ALA A 79 20.55 1.68 12.29
CA ALA A 79 20.08 0.78 13.34
C ALA A 79 20.05 -0.71 12.91
N GLY A 80 20.31 -1.03 11.65
CA GLY A 80 20.17 -2.38 11.11
C GLY A 80 18.71 -2.89 11.07
N ALA A 81 17.73 -2.00 11.06
CA ALA A 81 16.31 -2.32 11.05
C ALA A 81 15.71 -2.28 9.64
N ALA A 82 14.82 -3.22 9.32
CA ALA A 82 14.06 -3.19 8.06
C ALA A 82 12.74 -2.43 8.27
N VAL A 83 12.47 -1.47 7.39
CA VAL A 83 11.17 -0.77 7.31
C VAL A 83 10.60 -0.99 5.92
N PHE A 84 9.43 -1.59 5.84
CA PHE A 84 8.69 -1.77 4.60
C PHE A 84 7.52 -0.79 4.56
N TYR A 85 7.44 0.02 3.52
CA TYR A 85 6.32 0.94 3.29
C TYR A 85 5.63 0.66 1.97
N ALA A 86 4.31 0.60 1.96
CA ALA A 86 3.55 0.61 0.72
C ALA A 86 2.34 1.55 0.83
N PRO A 87 2.11 2.40 -0.18
CA PRO A 87 0.93 3.27 -0.21
C PRO A 87 -0.37 2.48 -0.49
N ASN A 88 -0.25 1.25 -0.96
CA ASN A 88 -1.38 0.36 -1.23
C ASN A 88 -0.97 -1.11 -1.00
N PHE A 89 -1.75 -1.82 -0.20
CA PHE A 89 -1.56 -3.25 0.12
C PHE A 89 -2.53 -4.18 -0.63
N ALA A 90 -3.38 -3.66 -1.52
CA ALA A 90 -4.24 -4.49 -2.36
C ALA A 90 -3.41 -5.10 -3.50
N LEU A 91 -3.16 -6.42 -3.44
CA LEU A 91 -2.37 -7.14 -4.46
C LEU A 91 -2.91 -6.91 -5.87
N GLY A 92 -4.23 -6.96 -6.03
CA GLY A 92 -4.88 -6.72 -7.32
C GLY A 92 -4.62 -5.32 -7.88
N ALA A 93 -4.53 -4.28 -7.02
CA ALA A 93 -4.20 -2.93 -7.46
C ALA A 93 -2.74 -2.85 -7.95
N VAL A 94 -1.82 -3.50 -7.26
CA VAL A 94 -0.39 -3.52 -7.64
C VAL A 94 -0.20 -4.27 -8.95
N LEU A 95 -0.84 -5.44 -9.10
CA LEU A 95 -0.82 -6.21 -10.36
C LEU A 95 -1.46 -5.45 -11.52
N MET A 96 -2.60 -4.78 -11.28
CA MET A 96 -3.22 -3.91 -12.28
C MET A 96 -2.24 -2.83 -12.76
N MET A 97 -1.54 -2.16 -11.85
CA MET A 97 -0.53 -1.14 -12.18
C MET A 97 0.61 -1.73 -13.01
N ARG A 98 1.16 -2.88 -12.61
CA ARG A 98 2.22 -3.59 -13.34
C ARG A 98 1.78 -3.95 -14.75
N PHE A 99 0.64 -4.60 -14.90
CA PHE A 99 0.11 -5.02 -16.20
C PHE A 99 -0.24 -3.83 -17.09
N ALA A 100 -0.79 -2.76 -16.52
CA ALA A 100 -1.08 -1.54 -17.25
C ALA A 100 0.20 -0.87 -17.77
N THR A 101 1.25 -0.82 -16.95
CA THR A 101 2.56 -0.27 -17.33
C THR A 101 3.19 -1.07 -18.47
N GLU A 102 3.16 -2.41 -18.37
CA GLU A 102 3.68 -3.30 -19.42
C GLU A 102 2.87 -3.14 -20.72
N ALA A 103 1.54 -3.19 -20.62
CA ALA A 103 0.65 -3.05 -21.77
C ALA A 103 0.77 -1.68 -22.46
N ALA A 104 1.00 -0.60 -21.71
CA ALA A 104 1.09 0.76 -22.27
C ALA A 104 2.18 0.91 -23.34
N ALA A 105 3.25 0.11 -23.27
CA ALA A 105 4.30 0.12 -24.30
C ALA A 105 3.83 -0.38 -25.67
N HIS A 106 2.68 -1.04 -25.76
CA HIS A 106 2.15 -1.67 -26.97
C HIS A 106 0.92 -0.94 -27.55
N PHE A 107 0.39 0.04 -26.85
CA PHE A 107 -0.81 0.78 -27.26
C PHE A 107 -0.50 2.27 -27.51
N PRO A 108 -1.03 2.88 -28.59
CA PRO A 108 -0.74 4.27 -28.91
C PRO A 108 -1.41 5.28 -27.98
N ARG A 109 -2.46 4.87 -27.23
CA ARG A 109 -3.21 5.73 -26.33
C ARG A 109 -3.74 4.96 -25.12
N ALA A 110 -3.74 5.65 -23.97
CA ALA A 110 -4.36 5.14 -22.75
C ALA A 110 -5.11 6.24 -22.00
N GLU A 111 -6.13 5.86 -21.24
CA GLU A 111 -6.82 6.71 -20.28
C GLU A 111 -7.09 5.92 -18.99
N ILE A 112 -7.26 6.62 -17.87
CA ILE A 112 -7.53 6.01 -16.55
C ILE A 112 -8.84 6.56 -16.02
N VAL A 113 -9.70 5.67 -15.54
CA VAL A 113 -10.92 6.03 -14.78
C VAL A 113 -10.76 5.52 -13.37
N GLU A 114 -10.75 6.42 -12.39
CA GLU A 114 -10.72 6.06 -10.97
C GLU A 114 -12.03 6.45 -10.28
N LEU A 115 -12.57 5.54 -9.48
CA LEU A 115 -13.88 5.70 -8.88
C LEU A 115 -13.77 5.47 -7.37
N HIS A 116 -14.20 6.44 -6.59
CA HIS A 116 -14.16 6.37 -5.12
C HIS A 116 -15.44 6.88 -4.49
N HIS A 117 -15.60 6.57 -3.20
CA HIS A 117 -16.66 7.13 -2.39
C HIS A 117 -16.63 8.67 -2.40
N GLU A 118 -17.78 9.30 -2.38
CA GLU A 118 -17.93 10.77 -2.44
C GLU A 118 -17.17 11.53 -1.35
N SER A 119 -16.90 10.89 -0.20
CA SER A 119 -16.12 11.49 0.89
C SER A 119 -14.61 11.59 0.63
N LYS A 120 -14.11 11.05 -0.51
CA LYS A 120 -12.69 11.17 -0.87
C LYS A 120 -12.42 12.55 -1.47
N VAL A 121 -11.63 13.36 -0.76
CA VAL A 121 -11.38 14.77 -1.10
C VAL A 121 -10.42 14.93 -2.27
N ASP A 122 -9.34 14.13 -2.28
CA ASP A 122 -8.33 14.20 -3.34
C ASP A 122 -8.86 13.60 -4.66
N ALA A 123 -8.60 14.29 -5.75
CA ALA A 123 -8.85 13.86 -7.13
C ALA A 123 -7.74 14.44 -8.05
N PRO A 124 -7.12 13.61 -8.90
CA PRO A 124 -7.16 12.16 -8.93
C PRO A 124 -6.56 11.49 -7.69
N SER A 125 -6.89 10.20 -7.48
CA SER A 125 -6.34 9.40 -6.38
C SER A 125 -4.82 9.21 -6.50
N GLY A 126 -4.15 8.94 -5.38
CA GLY A 126 -2.71 8.66 -5.37
C GLY A 126 -2.34 7.44 -6.24
N THR A 127 -3.15 6.38 -6.20
CA THR A 127 -2.94 5.19 -7.04
C THR A 127 -3.05 5.53 -8.53
N ALA A 128 -4.06 6.32 -8.94
CA ALA A 128 -4.22 6.69 -10.33
C ALA A 128 -3.06 7.58 -10.84
N LYS A 129 -2.60 8.52 -10.02
CA LYS A 129 -1.41 9.33 -10.32
C LYS A 129 -0.15 8.46 -10.48
N ALA A 130 0.05 7.51 -9.57
CA ALA A 130 1.19 6.60 -9.63
C ALA A 130 1.13 5.68 -10.86
N THR A 131 -0.06 5.18 -11.21
CA THR A 131 -0.29 4.39 -12.42
C THR A 131 0.05 5.20 -13.67
N ALA A 132 -0.49 6.42 -13.79
CA ALA A 132 -0.22 7.30 -14.93
C ALA A 132 1.27 7.61 -15.08
N ALA A 133 1.96 7.91 -13.98
CA ALA A 133 3.39 8.18 -13.99
C ALA A 133 4.22 6.96 -14.43
N ALA A 134 3.83 5.75 -14.02
CA ALA A 134 4.50 4.51 -14.42
C ALA A 134 4.27 4.15 -15.89
N MET A 135 3.15 4.56 -16.49
CA MET A 135 2.82 4.31 -17.90
C MET A 135 3.53 5.26 -18.88
N GLY A 136 4.28 6.25 -18.40
CA GLY A 136 5.06 7.16 -19.27
C GLY A 136 4.32 8.45 -19.61
N ASP A 137 3.90 8.65 -20.85
CA ASP A 137 3.37 9.95 -21.39
C ASP A 137 2.13 10.53 -20.69
N GLY A 138 1.83 10.09 -19.49
CA GLY A 138 0.81 10.64 -18.61
C GLY A 138 -0.61 10.57 -19.19
N PRO A 139 -1.25 9.39 -19.20
CA PRO A 139 -2.62 9.25 -19.68
C PRO A 139 -3.58 10.17 -18.90
N ALA A 140 -4.65 10.63 -19.56
CA ALA A 140 -5.69 11.40 -18.90
C ALA A 140 -6.33 10.58 -17.78
N ILE A 141 -6.62 11.23 -16.64
CA ILE A 141 -7.26 10.59 -15.48
C ILE A 141 -8.64 11.20 -15.26
N HIS A 142 -9.66 10.35 -15.26
CA HIS A 142 -11.04 10.71 -14.98
C HIS A 142 -11.41 10.25 -13.57
N SER A 143 -11.87 11.19 -12.75
CA SER A 143 -12.23 10.91 -11.35
C SER A 143 -13.74 10.88 -11.16
N VAL A 144 -14.27 9.78 -10.65
CA VAL A 144 -15.68 9.61 -10.31
C VAL A 144 -15.83 9.53 -8.79
N ARG A 145 -16.81 10.26 -8.24
CA ARG A 145 -17.14 10.29 -6.80
C ARG A 145 -18.64 10.03 -6.64
N LEU A 146 -18.98 8.84 -6.08
CA LEU A 146 -20.37 8.42 -5.87
C LEU A 146 -20.53 7.68 -4.54
N PRO A 147 -21.73 7.75 -3.91
CA PRO A 147 -22.09 6.86 -2.80
C PRO A 147 -21.98 5.39 -3.20
N GLY A 148 -21.64 4.52 -2.25
CA GLY A 148 -21.55 3.07 -2.48
C GLY A 148 -20.23 2.59 -3.09
N LEU A 149 -19.40 3.46 -3.64
CA LEU A 149 -18.06 3.09 -4.11
C LEU A 149 -17.06 2.97 -2.93
N VAL A 150 -16.06 2.13 -3.09
CA VAL A 150 -14.91 2.05 -2.16
C VAL A 150 -13.66 2.63 -2.83
N ALA A 151 -12.99 1.84 -3.67
CA ALA A 151 -11.85 2.28 -4.46
C ALA A 151 -11.71 1.37 -5.69
N HIS A 152 -11.84 1.95 -6.85
CA HIS A 152 -11.81 1.23 -8.11
C HIS A 152 -10.93 1.98 -9.10
N GLN A 153 -10.26 1.25 -9.97
CA GLN A 153 -9.49 1.84 -11.05
C GLN A 153 -9.57 0.97 -12.29
N GLU A 154 -9.76 1.62 -13.43
CA GLU A 154 -9.81 1.03 -14.75
C GLU A 154 -8.81 1.75 -15.66
N VAL A 155 -7.97 0.98 -16.33
CA VAL A 155 -7.03 1.47 -17.34
C VAL A 155 -7.52 1.00 -18.70
N LEU A 156 -7.77 1.96 -19.57
CA LEU A 156 -8.24 1.77 -20.94
C LEU A 156 -7.07 1.99 -21.89
N LEU A 157 -6.73 0.99 -22.71
CA LEU A 157 -5.65 1.07 -23.68
C LEU A 157 -6.24 0.83 -25.07
N GLY A 158 -6.23 1.88 -25.92
CA GLY A 158 -6.86 1.87 -27.23
C GLY A 158 -5.84 1.71 -28.36
N GLY A 159 -6.15 0.83 -29.31
CA GLY A 159 -5.42 0.61 -30.56
C GLY A 159 -6.36 0.54 -31.76
N PRO A 160 -5.82 0.49 -33.00
CA PRO A 160 -6.65 0.36 -34.19
C PRO A 160 -7.50 -0.91 -34.20
N GLY A 161 -8.80 -0.75 -33.98
CA GLY A 161 -9.76 -1.85 -34.00
C GLY A 161 -9.86 -2.67 -32.71
N GLU A 162 -9.18 -2.25 -31.61
CA GLU A 162 -9.18 -2.96 -30.33
C GLU A 162 -9.15 -2.02 -29.12
N LEU A 163 -9.64 -2.52 -28.01
CA LEU A 163 -9.55 -1.89 -26.69
C LEU A 163 -9.17 -2.96 -25.65
N LEU A 164 -8.06 -2.74 -24.93
CA LEU A 164 -7.74 -3.53 -23.76
C LEU A 164 -8.16 -2.76 -22.50
N THR A 165 -8.89 -3.42 -21.61
CA THR A 165 -9.27 -2.87 -20.30
C THR A 165 -8.67 -3.70 -19.19
N ILE A 166 -7.95 -3.05 -18.27
CA ILE A 166 -7.41 -3.67 -17.05
C ILE A 166 -8.07 -2.98 -15.87
N ARG A 167 -8.80 -3.74 -15.04
CA ARG A 167 -9.60 -3.18 -13.95
C ARG A 167 -9.33 -3.90 -12.63
N HIS A 168 -9.29 -3.11 -11.56
CA HIS A 168 -9.26 -3.59 -10.19
C HIS A 168 -10.34 -2.88 -9.35
N ASP A 169 -11.10 -3.66 -8.60
CA ASP A 169 -12.14 -3.19 -7.69
C ASP A 169 -11.80 -3.60 -6.25
N THR A 170 -11.54 -2.63 -5.39
CA THR A 170 -11.51 -2.83 -3.94
C THR A 170 -12.94 -2.79 -3.41
N LEU A 171 -13.47 -3.92 -2.98
CA LEU A 171 -14.84 -4.04 -2.48
C LEU A 171 -14.93 -3.83 -0.98
N SER A 172 -13.87 -4.18 -0.25
CA SER A 172 -13.76 -3.97 1.19
C SER A 172 -12.29 -3.77 1.59
N ARG A 173 -12.03 -3.41 2.85
CA ARG A 173 -10.66 -3.26 3.38
C ARG A 173 -9.95 -4.59 3.60
N GLU A 174 -10.66 -5.71 3.54
CA GLU A 174 -10.08 -7.06 3.53
C GLU A 174 -9.10 -7.26 2.36
N ALA A 175 -9.27 -6.51 1.26
CA ALA A 175 -8.34 -6.51 0.13
C ALA A 175 -6.89 -6.17 0.51
N PHE A 176 -6.66 -5.50 1.65
CA PHE A 176 -5.31 -5.17 2.13
C PHE A 176 -4.65 -6.31 2.91
N VAL A 177 -5.43 -7.24 3.45
CA VAL A 177 -4.92 -8.33 4.31
C VAL A 177 -3.85 -9.18 3.60
N PRO A 178 -4.07 -9.69 2.38
CA PRO A 178 -3.07 -10.52 1.70
C PRO A 178 -1.72 -9.80 1.50
N GLY A 179 -1.75 -8.51 1.16
CA GLY A 179 -0.53 -7.72 0.97
C GLY A 179 0.22 -7.46 2.27
N VAL A 180 -0.50 -7.24 3.39
CA VAL A 180 0.12 -7.10 4.71
C VAL A 180 0.75 -8.42 5.17
N LEU A 181 0.08 -9.54 4.97
CA LEU A 181 0.62 -10.87 5.29
C LEU A 181 1.86 -11.18 4.44
N LEU A 182 1.83 -10.88 3.14
CA LEU A 182 2.99 -11.02 2.27
C LEU A 182 4.17 -10.16 2.75
N ALA A 183 3.92 -8.89 3.10
CA ALA A 183 4.96 -8.02 3.61
C ALA A 183 5.56 -8.56 4.92
N LEU A 184 4.74 -9.06 5.85
CA LEU A 184 5.21 -9.68 7.10
C LEU A 184 6.02 -10.96 6.85
N GLU A 185 5.62 -11.78 5.88
CA GLU A 185 6.37 -12.99 5.48
C GLU A 185 7.76 -12.63 4.94
N ARG A 186 7.86 -11.58 4.12
CA ARG A 186 9.11 -11.12 3.49
C ARG A 186 9.97 -10.26 4.41
N LEU A 187 9.40 -9.63 5.42
CA LEU A 187 10.05 -8.66 6.30
C LEU A 187 11.40 -9.13 6.87
N PRO A 188 11.55 -10.39 7.34
CA PRO A 188 12.83 -10.86 7.88
C PRO A 188 13.96 -10.97 6.85
N SER A 189 13.63 -11.01 5.56
CA SER A 189 14.59 -11.12 4.45
C SER A 189 14.92 -9.77 3.78
N LEU A 190 14.24 -8.71 4.17
CA LEU A 190 14.49 -7.38 3.63
C LEU A 190 15.80 -6.79 4.20
N PRO A 191 16.53 -6.01 3.40
CA PRO A 191 17.70 -5.30 3.88
C PRO A 191 17.33 -4.25 4.93
N ALA A 192 18.29 -3.87 5.76
CA ALA A 192 18.14 -2.69 6.62
C ALA A 192 17.92 -1.43 5.77
N GLY A 193 17.03 -0.55 6.23
CA GLY A 193 16.59 0.64 5.51
C GLY A 193 15.13 0.57 5.11
N LEU A 194 14.71 1.53 4.27
CA LEU A 194 13.34 1.66 3.78
C LEU A 194 13.17 0.96 2.43
N THR A 195 12.34 -0.07 2.41
CA THR A 195 11.85 -0.71 1.18
C THR A 195 10.47 -0.16 0.83
N VAL A 196 10.28 0.31 -0.40
CA VAL A 196 9.04 0.98 -0.82
C VAL A 196 8.32 0.19 -1.91
N GLY A 197 7.01 0.03 -1.73
CA GLY A 197 6.11 -0.59 -2.70
C GLY A 197 5.98 -2.10 -2.53
N LEU A 198 4.80 -2.61 -2.82
CA LEU A 198 4.49 -4.04 -2.69
C LEU A 198 4.98 -4.84 -3.92
N ASP A 199 5.16 -4.17 -5.06
CA ASP A 199 5.56 -4.80 -6.32
C ASP A 199 6.86 -5.63 -6.25
N PRO A 200 7.94 -5.17 -5.56
CA PRO A 200 9.18 -5.95 -5.40
C PRO A 200 9.00 -7.24 -4.58
N LEU A 201 7.91 -7.40 -3.85
CA LEU A 201 7.64 -8.61 -3.06
C LEU A 201 6.88 -9.69 -3.84
N LEU A 202 6.30 -9.33 -5.00
CA LEU A 202 5.55 -10.21 -5.91
C LEU A 202 6.48 -10.88 -6.92
#